data_7eab467ea7beda704751655f3e783950
#
_entry.id   7eab467ea7beda704751655f3e783950
#
_cell.length_a   1.000
_cell.length_b   1.000
_cell.length_c   1.000
_cell.angle_alpha   90.00
_cell.angle_beta   90.00
_cell.angle_gamma   90.00
#
_symmetry.space_group_name_H-M   'P 1'
#
loop_
_entity.id
_entity.type
_entity.pdbx_description
1 polymer ?
#
loop_
_entity_poly.entity_id
_entity_poly.type
_entity_poly.pdbx_seq_one_letter_code
_entity_poly.pdbx_strand_id
1 'polypeptide(L)'
;MSAKRAVKDKATSAAGLVPMIVAYFGKPGSYSHEVAARRFPRNAVLKSCRMISDVFEAVTRDAADYGVVPIENTLGGPIYDTVDELIRQNEPPIGLTVCEELSLHIMLSLLGRKTTPPKRIYSHFVPLKHCGDWVRARYPGAAILEAESTSEAVERAASEPDAWAIGNRGAAAMHQLHIIVPKLGTRAENITRFYLLGRHAGVPRSATHTLLVFGLQHRPGSLVVALQVLQKHKINMTRIVSRALPHNPEEYLFLVECEGAMNQPHFQKAFAELTVKSRHLRSLGSFRVVEKFE
;
A
#
# COMPACT_ATOMS: atom_id res chain seq x y z
N MET A 1 -10.16 -3.61 22.40
CA MET A 1 -9.33 -4.74 22.93
C MET A 1 -9.30 -5.99 22.04
N SER A 2 -9.94 -6.01 20.87
CA SER A 2 -10.07 -7.23 20.02
C SER A 2 -9.10 -7.35 18.84
N ALA A 3 -8.38 -6.31 18.46
CA ALA A 3 -7.53 -6.30 17.26
C ALA A 3 -6.16 -7.02 17.41
N LYS A 4 -5.72 -7.32 18.63
CA LYS A 4 -4.42 -7.98 18.90
C LYS A 4 -4.45 -9.51 18.81
N ARG A 5 -5.62 -10.14 18.60
CA ARG A 5 -5.78 -11.59 18.77
C ARG A 5 -5.54 -12.43 17.50
N ALA A 6 -5.68 -11.85 16.30
CA ALA A 6 -5.59 -12.61 15.05
C ALA A 6 -4.15 -12.93 14.57
N VAL A 7 -3.13 -12.28 15.15
CA VAL A 7 -1.70 -12.57 14.85
C VAL A 7 -1.08 -13.50 15.90
N LYS A 8 -1.86 -13.93 16.92
CA LYS A 8 -1.34 -14.69 18.06
C LYS A 8 -1.17 -16.21 17.84
N ASP A 9 -1.64 -16.77 16.76
CA ASP A 9 -1.67 -18.24 16.61
C ASP A 9 -0.31 -18.93 16.31
N LYS A 10 0.79 -18.15 16.15
CA LYS A 10 2.15 -18.71 16.13
C LYS A 10 2.98 -18.49 17.42
N ALA A 11 2.40 -17.95 18.46
CA ALA A 11 3.13 -17.51 19.67
C ALA A 11 3.00 -18.44 20.87
N THR A 12 2.90 -19.75 20.68
CA THR A 12 2.94 -20.70 21.81
C THR A 12 3.82 -21.91 21.50
N SER A 13 5.13 -21.68 21.51
CA SER A 13 6.11 -22.71 21.80
C SER A 13 7.25 -22.06 22.57
N ALA A 14 7.46 -22.51 23.82
CA ALA A 14 8.54 -22.07 24.69
C ALA A 14 9.86 -22.73 24.26
N ALA A 15 10.43 -22.25 23.14
CA ALA A 15 11.81 -22.49 22.72
C ALA A 15 12.19 -21.31 21.85
N GLY A 16 13.18 -20.50 22.25
CA GLY A 16 13.79 -19.35 21.58
C GLY A 16 12.93 -18.66 20.51
N LEU A 17 12.12 -17.68 20.89
CA LEU A 17 11.24 -16.94 19.96
C LEU A 17 12.09 -16.31 18.85
N VAL A 18 12.08 -16.90 17.66
CA VAL A 18 12.58 -16.24 16.46
C VAL A 18 11.72 -14.99 16.27
N PRO A 19 12.31 -13.78 16.23
CA PRO A 19 11.53 -12.57 16.10
C PRO A 19 10.82 -12.56 14.73
N MET A 20 9.53 -12.14 14.73
CA MET A 20 8.76 -11.95 13.52
C MET A 20 9.43 -10.91 12.62
N ILE A 21 9.67 -11.23 11.36
CA ILE A 21 10.28 -10.32 10.38
C ILE A 21 9.19 -9.75 9.49
N VAL A 22 9.15 -8.42 9.39
CA VAL A 22 8.20 -7.69 8.55
C VAL A 22 8.95 -6.84 7.55
N ALA A 23 8.89 -7.20 6.27
CA ALA A 23 9.41 -6.40 5.19
C ALA A 23 8.47 -5.23 4.89
N TYR A 24 9.02 -4.04 4.59
CA TYR A 24 8.22 -2.89 4.19
C TYR A 24 8.95 -2.09 3.10
N PHE A 25 8.18 -1.47 2.22
CA PHE A 25 8.70 -0.62 1.16
C PHE A 25 9.23 0.71 1.69
N GLY A 26 10.41 1.12 1.24
CA GLY A 26 11.01 2.42 1.52
C GLY A 26 11.91 2.42 2.75
N LYS A 27 12.44 3.61 3.08
CA LYS A 27 13.39 3.83 4.17
C LYS A 27 12.70 3.86 5.54
N PRO A 28 13.43 3.70 6.63
CA PRO A 28 12.95 4.04 7.96
C PRO A 28 12.34 5.46 8.00
N GLY A 29 11.21 5.64 8.69
CA GLY A 29 10.45 6.90 8.70
C GLY A 29 9.49 7.09 7.52
N SER A 30 9.49 6.20 6.51
CA SER A 30 8.47 6.20 5.46
C SER A 30 7.09 5.84 6.00
N TYR A 31 6.03 6.12 5.23
CA TYR A 31 4.66 5.74 5.62
C TYR A 31 4.48 4.23 5.74
N SER A 32 5.12 3.43 4.88
CA SER A 32 5.09 1.96 5.01
C SER A 32 5.79 1.48 6.29
N HIS A 33 6.90 2.14 6.69
CA HIS A 33 7.53 1.89 7.99
C HIS A 33 6.58 2.21 9.15
N GLU A 34 5.91 3.35 9.10
CA GLU A 34 4.95 3.77 10.12
C GLU A 34 3.79 2.77 10.26
N VAL A 35 3.21 2.32 9.14
CA VAL A 35 2.16 1.30 9.13
C VAL A 35 2.66 -0.02 9.73
N ALA A 36 3.84 -0.48 9.33
CA ALA A 36 4.45 -1.69 9.88
C ALA A 36 4.68 -1.57 11.39
N ALA A 37 5.24 -0.45 11.86
CA ALA A 37 5.51 -0.21 13.28
C ALA A 37 4.23 -0.14 14.13
N ARG A 38 3.13 0.41 13.59
CA ARG A 38 1.83 0.49 14.28
C ARG A 38 1.09 -0.84 14.28
N ARG A 39 1.23 -1.63 13.20
CA ARG A 39 0.50 -2.90 13.05
C ARG A 39 1.10 -4.04 13.83
N PHE A 40 2.41 -4.10 13.94
CA PHE A 40 3.14 -5.21 14.55
C PHE A 40 3.63 -4.89 15.97
N PRO A 41 3.90 -5.93 16.81
CA PRO A 41 4.43 -5.72 18.14
C PRO A 41 5.86 -5.15 18.08
N ARG A 42 6.27 -4.45 19.15
CA ARG A 42 7.57 -3.76 19.24
C ARG A 42 8.81 -4.66 19.07
N ASN A 43 8.68 -5.95 19.32
CA ASN A 43 9.75 -6.94 19.16
C ASN A 43 9.80 -7.52 17.73
N ALA A 44 8.94 -7.09 16.81
CA ALA A 44 9.07 -7.46 15.42
C ALA A 44 10.28 -6.75 14.79
N VAL A 45 11.01 -7.46 13.95
CA VAL A 45 12.12 -6.91 13.16
C VAL A 45 11.55 -6.30 11.88
N LEU A 46 11.64 -4.99 11.75
CA LEU A 46 11.19 -4.27 10.57
C LEU A 46 12.33 -4.17 9.55
N LYS A 47 12.18 -4.84 8.39
CA LYS A 47 13.17 -4.90 7.31
C LYS A 47 12.79 -3.93 6.20
N SER A 48 13.60 -2.89 6.02
CA SER A 48 13.47 -1.94 4.91
C SER A 48 13.82 -2.62 3.58
N CYS A 49 12.99 -2.40 2.57
CA CYS A 49 13.19 -2.84 1.20
C CYS A 49 13.22 -1.62 0.27
N ARG A 50 14.15 -1.60 -0.68
CA ARG A 50 14.33 -0.46 -1.58
C ARG A 50 13.21 -0.38 -2.63
N MET A 51 12.76 -1.53 -3.11
CA MET A 51 11.71 -1.65 -4.12
C MET A 51 10.52 -2.44 -3.57
N ILE A 52 9.35 -2.24 -4.16
CA ILE A 52 8.14 -3.00 -3.83
C ILE A 52 8.35 -4.48 -4.15
N SER A 53 8.99 -4.80 -5.29
CA SER A 53 9.35 -6.17 -5.68
C SER A 53 10.19 -6.89 -4.61
N ASP A 54 11.11 -6.18 -3.92
CA ASP A 54 11.93 -6.77 -2.86
C ASP A 54 11.07 -7.22 -1.66
N VAL A 55 9.98 -6.49 -1.38
CA VAL A 55 9.03 -6.87 -0.32
C VAL A 55 8.31 -8.17 -0.69
N PHE A 56 7.84 -8.28 -1.93
CA PHE A 56 7.21 -9.50 -2.43
C PHE A 56 8.18 -10.69 -2.38
N GLU A 57 9.41 -10.48 -2.85
CA GLU A 57 10.45 -11.50 -2.85
C GLU A 57 10.79 -11.94 -1.42
N ALA A 58 10.91 -11.00 -0.47
CA ALA A 58 11.22 -11.34 0.93
C ALA A 58 10.16 -12.25 1.55
N VAL A 59 8.86 -12.01 1.29
CA VAL A 59 7.78 -12.86 1.78
C VAL A 59 7.74 -14.19 1.05
N THR A 60 7.93 -14.18 -0.27
CA THR A 60 7.88 -15.37 -1.12
C THR A 60 8.99 -16.36 -0.77
N ARG A 61 10.21 -15.86 -0.48
CA ARG A 61 11.39 -16.66 -0.14
C ARG A 61 11.56 -16.96 1.36
N ASP A 62 10.54 -16.73 2.17
CA ASP A 62 10.63 -16.91 3.65
C ASP A 62 11.65 -16.02 4.37
N ALA A 63 12.11 -14.98 3.71
CA ALA A 63 13.03 -14.01 4.32
C ALA A 63 12.30 -12.94 5.17
N ALA A 64 10.96 -12.93 5.11
CA ALA A 64 10.07 -12.19 5.99
C ALA A 64 8.74 -12.95 6.16
N ASP A 65 8.15 -12.86 7.36
CA ASP A 65 6.83 -13.44 7.66
C ASP A 65 5.71 -12.67 7.00
N TYR A 66 5.88 -11.34 6.90
CA TYR A 66 4.91 -10.41 6.34
C TYR A 66 5.58 -9.33 5.49
N GLY A 67 4.79 -8.77 4.55
CA GLY A 67 5.18 -7.62 3.75
C GLY A 67 4.15 -6.49 3.83
N VAL A 68 4.59 -5.23 3.92
CA VAL A 68 3.74 -4.05 3.89
C VAL A 68 4.06 -3.24 2.64
N VAL A 69 3.08 -3.12 1.74
CA VAL A 69 3.20 -2.38 0.48
C VAL A 69 2.03 -1.41 0.28
N PRO A 70 2.25 -0.19 -0.24
CA PRO A 70 1.17 0.72 -0.59
C PRO A 70 0.46 0.22 -1.85
N ILE A 71 -0.88 0.31 -1.90
CA ILE A 71 -1.68 -0.07 -3.08
C ILE A 71 -2.33 1.14 -3.75
N GLU A 72 -2.70 2.14 -2.98
CA GLU A 72 -3.40 3.32 -3.48
C GLU A 72 -3.21 4.51 -2.54
N ASN A 73 -3.13 5.70 -3.12
CA ASN A 73 -3.25 6.96 -2.39
C ASN A 73 -4.42 7.77 -2.97
N THR A 74 -5.27 8.35 -2.13
CA THR A 74 -6.48 9.08 -2.58
C THR A 74 -6.19 10.26 -3.50
N LEU A 75 -4.99 10.85 -3.41
CA LEU A 75 -4.56 11.98 -4.22
C LEU A 75 -3.64 11.55 -5.39
N GLY A 76 -2.83 10.51 -5.19
CA GLY A 76 -1.87 10.00 -6.16
C GLY A 76 -2.42 8.90 -7.07
N GLY A 77 -3.52 8.26 -6.68
CA GLY A 77 -4.09 7.12 -7.39
C GLY A 77 -3.43 5.78 -7.06
N PRO A 78 -3.61 4.78 -7.94
CA PRO A 78 -3.05 3.44 -7.77
C PRO A 78 -1.52 3.44 -7.76
N ILE A 79 -0.92 2.57 -6.94
CA ILE A 79 0.52 2.30 -6.94
C ILE A 79 0.77 1.12 -7.88
N TYR A 80 1.11 1.45 -9.11
CA TYR A 80 1.21 0.46 -10.19
C TYR A 80 2.27 -0.60 -9.94
N ASP A 81 3.37 -0.29 -9.28
CA ASP A 81 4.40 -1.28 -8.93
C ASP A 81 3.82 -2.40 -8.06
N THR A 82 2.94 -2.07 -7.11
CA THR A 82 2.23 -3.08 -6.30
C THR A 82 1.21 -3.85 -7.13
N VAL A 83 0.47 -3.17 -7.99
CA VAL A 83 -0.50 -3.81 -8.90
C VAL A 83 0.20 -4.80 -9.82
N ASP A 84 1.33 -4.42 -10.40
CA ASP A 84 2.11 -5.26 -11.31
C ASP A 84 2.70 -6.48 -10.62
N GLU A 85 3.21 -6.33 -9.39
CA GLU A 85 3.68 -7.47 -8.59
C GLU A 85 2.52 -8.42 -8.24
N LEU A 86 1.36 -7.92 -7.83
CA LEU A 86 0.17 -8.74 -7.57
C LEU A 86 -0.30 -9.50 -8.81
N ILE A 87 -0.26 -8.85 -9.96
CA ILE A 87 -0.63 -9.47 -11.25
C ILE A 87 0.42 -10.49 -11.69
N ARG A 88 1.71 -10.20 -11.51
CA ARG A 88 2.83 -11.05 -11.92
C ARG A 88 2.90 -12.38 -11.15
N GLN A 89 2.30 -12.46 -9.97
CA GLN A 89 2.18 -13.71 -9.20
C GLN A 89 1.34 -14.77 -9.93
N ASN A 90 1.64 -14.99 -11.23
CA ASN A 90 0.83 -15.74 -12.19
C ASN A 90 0.89 -17.26 -12.02
N GLU A 91 1.87 -17.80 -11.29
CA GLU A 91 2.02 -19.24 -11.20
C GLU A 91 1.86 -19.75 -9.78
N PRO A 92 1.09 -20.84 -9.59
CA PRO A 92 1.01 -21.49 -8.30
C PRO A 92 2.27 -22.33 -8.04
N PRO A 93 2.63 -22.56 -6.79
CA PRO A 93 1.91 -22.14 -5.59
C PRO A 93 2.77 -21.31 -4.64
N ILE A 94 3.00 -20.05 -4.89
CA ILE A 94 3.83 -19.29 -3.98
C ILE A 94 3.08 -18.96 -2.67
N GLY A 95 1.77 -19.21 -2.64
CA GLY A 95 0.96 -19.06 -1.43
C GLY A 95 0.91 -17.64 -0.86
N LEU A 96 1.41 -16.62 -1.61
CA LEU A 96 1.35 -15.24 -1.20
C LEU A 96 -0.09 -14.74 -1.31
N THR A 97 -0.58 -14.20 -0.21
CA THR A 97 -1.94 -13.65 -0.13
C THR A 97 -1.95 -12.29 0.53
N VAL A 98 -2.97 -11.49 0.19
CA VAL A 98 -3.31 -10.30 0.96
C VAL A 98 -4.04 -10.75 2.23
N CYS A 99 -3.47 -10.39 3.39
CA CYS A 99 -3.98 -10.77 4.70
C CYS A 99 -4.86 -9.68 5.31
N GLU A 100 -4.53 -8.42 5.06
CA GLU A 100 -5.26 -7.24 5.56
C GLU A 100 -5.10 -6.08 4.58
N GLU A 101 -6.10 -5.18 4.54
CA GLU A 101 -5.94 -3.81 4.06
C GLU A 101 -5.82 -2.88 5.28
N LEU A 102 -4.82 -2.02 5.26
CA LEU A 102 -4.50 -1.04 6.28
C LEU A 102 -4.60 0.35 5.67
N SER A 103 -5.13 1.33 6.40
CA SER A 103 -5.23 2.71 5.92
C SER A 103 -4.49 3.65 6.86
N LEU A 104 -3.71 4.59 6.29
CA LEU A 104 -3.01 5.63 7.02
C LEU A 104 -3.43 7.00 6.51
N HIS A 105 -3.80 7.90 7.43
CA HIS A 105 -4.03 9.29 7.11
C HIS A 105 -2.66 10.00 6.94
N ILE A 106 -2.41 10.53 5.75
CA ILE A 106 -1.14 11.16 5.40
C ILE A 106 -1.16 12.62 5.82
N MET A 107 -0.42 12.94 6.87
CA MET A 107 -0.24 14.33 7.31
C MET A 107 1.12 14.85 6.83
N LEU A 108 1.07 15.81 5.92
CA LEU A 108 2.25 16.51 5.44
C LEU A 108 2.59 17.67 6.36
N SER A 109 3.88 17.87 6.60
CA SER A 109 4.44 18.97 7.37
C SER A 109 5.59 19.60 6.63
N LEU A 110 5.84 20.89 6.87
CA LEU A 110 7.05 21.54 6.42
C LEU A 110 8.11 21.40 7.50
N LEU A 111 9.26 20.85 7.13
CA LEU A 111 10.32 20.40 8.02
C LEU A 111 11.62 21.11 7.68
N GLY A 112 12.43 21.47 8.69
CA GLY A 112 13.73 22.08 8.48
C GLY A 112 14.59 22.10 9.73
N ARG A 113 15.90 22.32 9.56
CA ARG A 113 16.82 22.49 10.69
C ARG A 113 16.67 23.84 11.37
N LYS A 114 16.34 24.87 10.61
CA LYS A 114 16.17 26.26 11.09
C LYS A 114 14.77 26.74 10.78
N THR A 115 14.27 27.64 11.60
CA THR A 115 12.96 28.28 11.41
C THR A 115 13.02 29.50 10.48
N THR A 116 14.23 29.98 10.14
CA THR A 116 14.44 31.05 9.15
C THR A 116 14.04 30.58 7.77
N PRO A 117 13.42 31.45 6.93
CA PRO A 117 12.98 31.08 5.59
C PRO A 117 14.08 30.36 4.78
N PRO A 118 13.75 29.29 4.06
CA PRO A 118 14.73 28.47 3.36
C PRO A 118 15.08 29.07 2.01
N LYS A 119 16.25 28.68 1.48
CA LYS A 119 16.60 28.92 0.07
C LYS A 119 16.05 27.82 -0.85
N ARG A 120 15.86 26.60 -0.31
CA ARG A 120 15.41 25.42 -1.05
C ARG A 120 14.34 24.67 -0.27
N ILE A 121 13.34 24.13 -0.98
CA ILE A 121 12.30 23.27 -0.41
C ILE A 121 12.25 22.00 -1.26
N TYR A 122 12.60 20.88 -0.65
CA TYR A 122 12.56 19.55 -1.29
C TYR A 122 11.20 18.89 -1.09
N SER A 123 10.68 18.26 -2.13
CA SER A 123 9.45 17.47 -2.04
C SER A 123 9.33 16.46 -3.17
N HIS A 124 8.60 15.39 -2.93
CA HIS A 124 8.11 14.52 -3.99
C HIS A 124 6.98 15.19 -4.77
N PHE A 125 6.79 14.81 -6.05
CA PHE A 125 5.81 15.46 -6.93
C PHE A 125 4.37 15.39 -6.39
N VAL A 126 3.96 14.29 -5.73
CA VAL A 126 2.58 14.14 -5.20
C VAL A 126 2.26 15.21 -4.15
N PRO A 127 3.02 15.40 -3.06
CA PRO A 127 2.83 16.53 -2.17
C PRO A 127 2.86 17.90 -2.86
N LEU A 128 3.77 18.11 -3.81
CA LEU A 128 3.86 19.39 -4.55
C LEU A 128 2.60 19.69 -5.34
N LYS A 129 1.98 18.68 -5.93
CA LYS A 129 0.72 18.84 -6.66
C LYS A 129 -0.42 19.37 -5.78
N HIS A 130 -0.37 19.10 -4.48
CA HIS A 130 -1.44 19.46 -3.54
C HIS A 130 -1.17 20.68 -2.68
N CYS A 131 0.09 20.95 -2.33
CA CYS A 131 0.44 22.07 -1.48
C CYS A 131 1.47 23.02 -2.11
N GLY A 132 1.91 22.74 -3.34
CA GLY A 132 2.95 23.54 -4.02
C GLY A 132 2.57 25.00 -4.21
N ASP A 133 1.33 25.32 -4.56
CA ASP A 133 0.87 26.70 -4.72
C ASP A 133 0.91 27.46 -3.39
N TRP A 134 0.47 26.83 -2.31
CA TRP A 134 0.56 27.41 -0.98
C TRP A 134 2.03 27.67 -0.59
N VAL A 135 2.92 26.72 -0.86
CA VAL A 135 4.35 26.85 -0.56
C VAL A 135 4.97 27.99 -1.37
N ARG A 136 4.70 28.05 -2.68
CA ARG A 136 5.18 29.14 -3.56
C ARG A 136 4.70 30.52 -3.12
N ALA A 137 3.44 30.64 -2.78
CA ALA A 137 2.87 31.89 -2.30
C ALA A 137 3.47 32.36 -0.96
N ARG A 138 3.76 31.39 -0.06
CA ARG A 138 4.27 31.70 1.29
C ARG A 138 5.77 31.91 1.35
N TYR A 139 6.54 31.27 0.46
CA TYR A 139 8.00 31.30 0.39
C TYR A 139 8.49 31.56 -1.04
N PRO A 140 8.18 32.75 -1.62
CA PRO A 140 8.46 33.03 -3.03
C PRO A 140 9.98 33.10 -3.35
N GLY A 141 10.81 33.30 -2.33
CA GLY A 141 12.28 33.30 -2.49
C GLY A 141 12.93 31.94 -2.43
N ALA A 142 12.17 30.86 -2.18
CA ALA A 142 12.71 29.51 -2.09
C ALA A 142 12.58 28.75 -3.42
N ALA A 143 13.67 28.15 -3.86
CA ALA A 143 13.63 27.21 -5.00
C ALA A 143 12.96 25.89 -4.56
N ILE A 144 11.92 25.47 -5.29
CA ILE A 144 11.28 24.18 -5.05
C ILE A 144 11.95 23.12 -5.92
N LEU A 145 12.48 22.07 -5.28
CA LEU A 145 13.25 21.01 -5.92
C LEU A 145 12.54 19.67 -5.71
N GLU A 146 12.40 18.91 -6.78
CA GLU A 146 11.79 17.59 -6.75
C GLU A 146 12.77 16.54 -6.20
N ALA A 147 12.24 15.60 -5.42
CA ALA A 147 12.92 14.43 -4.91
C ALA A 147 12.13 13.16 -5.31
N GLU A 148 12.83 12.03 -5.45
CA GLU A 148 12.23 10.76 -5.85
C GLU A 148 11.22 10.22 -4.83
N SER A 149 11.35 10.63 -3.56
CA SER A 149 10.44 10.25 -2.49
C SER A 149 10.36 11.32 -1.40
N THR A 150 9.30 11.27 -0.58
CA THR A 150 9.16 12.11 0.61
C THR A 150 10.31 11.89 1.60
N SER A 151 10.79 10.65 1.75
CA SER A 151 11.93 10.33 2.62
C SER A 151 13.23 10.95 2.12
N GLU A 152 13.49 10.89 0.81
CA GLU A 152 14.66 11.54 0.21
C GLU A 152 14.60 13.07 0.37
N ALA A 153 13.44 13.67 0.17
CA ALA A 153 13.26 15.11 0.39
C ALA A 153 13.69 15.51 1.81
N VAL A 154 13.29 14.73 2.81
CA VAL A 154 13.65 14.97 4.23
C VAL A 154 15.15 14.76 4.47
N GLU A 155 15.76 13.75 3.89
CA GLU A 155 17.21 13.50 3.97
C GLU A 155 18.04 14.65 3.39
N ARG A 156 17.64 15.15 2.20
CA ARG A 156 18.31 16.31 1.58
C ARG A 156 18.19 17.54 2.46
N ALA A 157 17.00 17.85 2.97
CA ALA A 157 16.82 18.98 3.88
C ALA A 157 17.60 18.82 5.21
N ALA A 158 17.80 17.59 5.65
CA ALA A 158 18.60 17.30 6.84
C ALA A 158 20.11 17.53 6.62
N SER A 159 20.60 17.36 5.40
CA SER A 159 22.01 17.58 5.04
C SER A 159 22.35 19.04 4.74
N GLU A 160 21.36 19.90 4.47
CA GLU A 160 21.53 21.27 4.04
C GLU A 160 20.95 22.29 5.04
N PRO A 161 21.75 23.24 5.57
CA PRO A 161 21.30 24.14 6.64
C PRO A 161 20.21 25.14 6.21
N ASP A 162 20.14 25.49 4.92
CA ASP A 162 19.18 26.45 4.36
C ASP A 162 18.09 25.79 3.52
N ALA A 163 17.85 24.48 3.76
CA ALA A 163 16.84 23.72 3.07
C ALA A 163 15.74 23.23 4.02
N TRP A 164 14.52 23.16 3.48
CA TRP A 164 13.37 22.54 4.11
C TRP A 164 12.86 21.39 3.25
N ALA A 165 11.99 20.56 3.83
CA ALA A 165 11.30 19.49 3.10
C ALA A 165 9.83 19.44 3.44
N ILE A 166 9.03 18.95 2.49
CA ILE A 166 7.68 18.51 2.77
C ILE A 166 7.78 17.01 3.12
N GLY A 167 7.41 16.66 4.35
CA GLY A 167 7.54 15.31 4.86
C GLY A 167 6.58 15.00 6.00
N ASN A 168 6.73 13.82 6.59
CA ASN A 168 5.96 13.38 7.76
C ASN A 168 6.70 13.64 9.07
N ARG A 169 5.96 13.60 10.18
CA ARG A 169 6.52 13.79 11.54
C ARG A 169 7.52 12.70 11.94
N GLY A 170 7.29 11.45 11.49
CA GLY A 170 8.20 10.34 11.78
C GLY A 170 9.58 10.56 11.18
N ALA A 171 9.63 10.99 9.92
CA ALA A 171 10.89 11.36 9.26
C ALA A 171 11.55 12.58 9.91
N ALA A 172 10.76 13.59 10.36
CA ALA A 172 11.30 14.74 11.08
C ALA A 172 12.03 14.30 12.36
N ALA A 173 11.43 13.43 13.16
CA ALA A 173 12.02 12.92 14.39
C ALA A 173 13.33 12.14 14.13
N MET A 174 13.36 11.30 13.09
CA MET A 174 14.53 10.51 12.74
C MET A 174 15.73 11.37 12.30
N HIS A 175 15.46 12.47 11.59
CA HIS A 175 16.49 13.37 11.07
C HIS A 175 16.71 14.61 11.93
N GLN A 176 16.10 14.68 13.11
CA GLN A 176 16.20 15.79 14.06
C GLN A 176 15.84 17.15 13.42
N LEU A 177 14.79 17.14 12.58
CA LEU A 177 14.26 18.34 11.96
C LEU A 177 13.13 18.94 12.80
N HIS A 178 13.05 20.28 12.81
CA HIS A 178 11.92 21.00 13.38
C HIS A 178 10.70 20.90 12.46
N ILE A 179 9.53 20.79 13.06
CA ILE A 179 8.26 20.95 12.34
C ILE A 179 7.96 22.45 12.25
N ILE A 180 8.17 23.02 11.08
CA ILE A 180 7.96 24.46 10.84
C ILE A 180 6.48 24.75 10.65
N VAL A 181 5.79 23.94 9.84
CA VAL A 181 4.35 23.99 9.66
C VAL A 181 3.79 22.59 9.87
N PRO A 182 3.00 22.37 10.93
CA PRO A 182 2.62 21.01 11.37
C PRO A 182 1.59 20.32 10.48
N LYS A 183 0.84 21.08 9.67
CA LYS A 183 -0.19 20.55 8.79
C LYS A 183 -0.19 21.34 7.49
N LEU A 184 0.42 20.77 6.47
CA LEU A 184 0.34 21.26 5.11
C LEU A 184 -0.78 20.53 4.38
N GLY A 185 -1.49 21.24 3.54
CA GLY A 185 -2.30 20.59 2.57
C GLY A 185 -3.73 21.05 2.51
N THR A 186 -4.41 20.37 1.65
CA THR A 186 -5.74 20.65 1.17
C THR A 186 -6.80 20.24 2.20
N ARG A 187 -8.04 20.69 1.94
CA ARG A 187 -9.23 20.23 2.67
C ARG A 187 -9.58 18.75 2.36
N ALA A 188 -8.97 18.18 1.31
CA ALA A 188 -9.21 16.78 0.93
C ALA A 188 -8.47 15.81 1.86
N GLU A 189 -9.11 14.73 2.22
CA GLU A 189 -8.48 13.63 2.96
C GLU A 189 -7.38 12.98 2.11
N ASN A 190 -6.17 12.95 2.64
CA ASN A 190 -5.04 12.28 2.03
C ASN A 190 -4.82 10.94 2.76
N ILE A 191 -5.29 9.86 2.17
CA ILE A 191 -5.22 8.52 2.73
C ILE A 191 -4.40 7.64 1.80
N THR A 192 -3.43 6.93 2.36
CA THR A 192 -2.77 5.83 1.66
C THR A 192 -3.27 4.51 2.21
N ARG A 193 -3.65 3.62 1.31
CA ARG A 193 -4.03 2.24 1.61
C ARG A 193 -2.85 1.33 1.35
N PHE A 194 -2.67 0.35 2.22
CA PHE A 194 -1.59 -0.62 2.19
C PHE A 194 -2.15 -2.03 2.25
N TYR A 195 -1.53 -2.95 1.54
CA TYR A 195 -1.76 -4.37 1.75
C TYR A 195 -0.71 -4.95 2.68
N LEU A 196 -1.18 -5.76 3.60
CA LEU A 196 -0.37 -6.69 4.37
C LEU A 196 -0.32 -8.01 3.60
N LEU A 197 0.85 -8.36 3.14
CA LEU A 197 1.14 -9.60 2.42
C LEU A 197 1.63 -10.67 3.40
N GLY A 198 1.25 -11.91 3.16
CA GLY A 198 1.73 -13.06 3.93
C GLY A 198 1.53 -14.36 3.16
N ARG A 199 2.04 -15.47 3.72
CA ARG A 199 1.85 -16.80 3.16
C ARG A 199 0.87 -17.59 4.05
N HIS A 200 -0.41 -17.29 3.92
CA HIS A 200 -1.44 -17.95 4.69
C HIS A 200 -2.39 -18.72 3.78
N ALA A 201 -2.57 -20.01 4.06
CA ALA A 201 -3.61 -20.80 3.46
C ALA A 201 -4.92 -20.61 4.24
N GLY A 202 -5.97 -20.16 3.58
CA GLY A 202 -7.31 -20.11 4.13
C GLY A 202 -7.91 -18.71 4.21
N VAL A 203 -9.22 -18.68 4.46
CA VAL A 203 -10.02 -17.46 4.56
C VAL A 203 -10.23 -17.13 6.04
N PRO A 204 -9.74 -15.96 6.52
CA PRO A 204 -9.99 -15.56 7.90
C PRO A 204 -11.49 -15.40 8.17
N ARG A 205 -11.95 -15.77 9.37
CA ARG A 205 -13.35 -15.58 9.77
C ARG A 205 -13.80 -14.12 9.75
N SER A 206 -12.85 -13.21 9.92
CA SER A 206 -13.06 -11.74 9.90
C SER A 206 -12.89 -11.13 8.51
N ALA A 207 -12.75 -11.94 7.45
CA ALA A 207 -12.60 -11.43 6.10
C ALA A 207 -13.88 -10.74 5.63
N THR A 208 -13.72 -9.55 5.09
CA THR A 208 -14.80 -8.70 4.57
C THR A 208 -14.64 -8.41 3.08
N HIS A 209 -13.44 -8.61 2.53
CA HIS A 209 -13.09 -8.33 1.14
C HIS A 209 -12.31 -9.49 0.54
N THR A 210 -12.34 -9.58 -0.77
CA THR A 210 -11.55 -10.54 -1.57
C THR A 210 -10.90 -9.80 -2.74
N LEU A 211 -9.61 -10.06 -2.96
CA LEU A 211 -8.89 -9.56 -4.12
C LEU A 211 -8.82 -10.64 -5.19
N LEU A 212 -9.27 -10.30 -6.39
CA LEU A 212 -9.29 -11.16 -7.57
C LEU A 212 -8.38 -10.60 -8.66
N VAL A 213 -7.77 -11.50 -9.42
CA VAL A 213 -7.15 -11.18 -10.72
C VAL A 213 -7.76 -12.06 -11.78
N PHE A 214 -8.15 -11.49 -12.91
CA PHE A 214 -8.61 -12.24 -14.07
C PHE A 214 -8.29 -11.53 -15.39
N GLY A 215 -8.11 -12.32 -16.43
CA GLY A 215 -7.94 -11.85 -17.79
C GLY A 215 -9.24 -11.92 -18.59
N LEU A 216 -9.40 -11.03 -19.55
CA LEU A 216 -10.53 -11.03 -20.48
C LEU A 216 -10.06 -10.96 -21.92
N GLN A 217 -10.87 -11.55 -22.81
CA GLN A 217 -10.65 -11.40 -24.27
C GLN A 217 -10.81 -9.94 -24.65
N HIS A 218 -9.93 -9.45 -25.53
CA HIS A 218 -10.02 -8.09 -26.06
C HIS A 218 -11.13 -7.99 -27.10
N ARG A 219 -12.36 -7.81 -26.64
CA ARG A 219 -13.53 -7.60 -27.48
C ARG A 219 -14.58 -6.77 -26.76
N PRO A 220 -15.43 -6.03 -27.51
CA PRO A 220 -16.51 -5.23 -26.92
C PRO A 220 -17.38 -6.07 -26.00
N GLY A 221 -17.70 -5.54 -24.80
CA GLY A 221 -18.58 -6.19 -23.82
C GLY A 221 -17.91 -7.20 -22.90
N SER A 222 -16.67 -7.63 -23.10
CA SER A 222 -16.02 -8.65 -22.25
C SER A 222 -16.03 -8.26 -20.76
N LEU A 223 -15.65 -7.02 -20.44
CA LEU A 223 -15.67 -6.52 -19.07
C LEU A 223 -17.11 -6.43 -18.53
N VAL A 224 -18.06 -6.01 -19.34
CA VAL A 224 -19.47 -5.92 -18.96
C VAL A 224 -19.99 -7.29 -18.53
N VAL A 225 -19.71 -8.34 -19.30
CA VAL A 225 -20.10 -9.72 -18.98
C VAL A 225 -19.52 -10.18 -17.63
N ALA A 226 -18.26 -9.87 -17.35
CA ALA A 226 -17.63 -10.21 -16.07
C ALA A 226 -18.27 -9.43 -14.90
N LEU A 227 -18.55 -8.13 -15.08
CA LEU A 227 -19.19 -7.31 -14.05
C LEU A 227 -20.65 -7.70 -13.80
N GLN A 228 -21.39 -8.16 -14.83
CA GLN A 228 -22.73 -8.69 -14.67
C GLN A 228 -22.78 -9.92 -13.76
N VAL A 229 -21.72 -10.74 -13.71
CA VAL A 229 -21.64 -11.85 -12.75
C VAL A 229 -21.58 -11.33 -11.32
N LEU A 230 -20.77 -10.32 -11.04
CA LEU A 230 -20.70 -9.70 -9.70
C LEU A 230 -22.05 -9.10 -9.31
N GLN A 231 -22.69 -8.36 -10.22
CA GLN A 231 -24.02 -7.78 -10.03
C GLN A 231 -25.08 -8.85 -9.71
N LYS A 232 -25.12 -9.93 -10.51
CA LYS A 232 -26.08 -11.04 -10.33
C LYS A 232 -25.97 -11.67 -8.94
N HIS A 233 -24.76 -11.79 -8.43
CA HIS A 233 -24.48 -12.35 -7.10
C HIS A 233 -24.45 -11.31 -5.99
N LYS A 234 -24.84 -10.05 -6.27
CA LYS A 234 -24.89 -8.92 -5.32
C LYS A 234 -23.57 -8.65 -4.62
N ILE A 235 -22.47 -8.78 -5.36
CA ILE A 235 -21.12 -8.50 -4.89
C ILE A 235 -20.76 -7.08 -5.33
N ASN A 236 -20.49 -6.21 -4.35
CA ASN A 236 -20.02 -4.86 -4.59
C ASN A 236 -18.52 -4.89 -4.91
N MET A 237 -18.10 -4.05 -5.85
CA MET A 237 -16.69 -3.88 -6.23
C MET A 237 -16.18 -2.56 -5.65
N THR A 238 -15.10 -2.62 -4.88
CA THR A 238 -14.49 -1.46 -4.22
C THR A 238 -13.29 -0.91 -4.97
N ARG A 239 -12.64 -1.72 -5.81
CA ARG A 239 -11.52 -1.31 -6.66
C ARG A 239 -11.49 -2.10 -7.96
N ILE A 240 -11.12 -1.44 -9.04
CA ILE A 240 -10.78 -2.06 -10.31
C ILE A 240 -9.59 -1.34 -10.94
N VAL A 241 -8.56 -2.10 -11.30
CA VAL A 241 -7.40 -1.61 -12.04
C VAL A 241 -7.16 -2.55 -13.21
N SER A 242 -6.98 -2.00 -14.40
CA SER A 242 -6.65 -2.76 -15.60
C SER A 242 -5.19 -2.59 -16.00
N ARG A 243 -4.55 -3.67 -16.42
CA ARG A 243 -3.18 -3.67 -16.95
C ARG A 243 -3.11 -4.48 -18.24
N ALA A 244 -2.51 -3.90 -19.27
CA ALA A 244 -2.15 -4.66 -20.46
C ALA A 244 -1.02 -5.63 -20.13
N LEU A 245 -1.07 -6.84 -20.68
CA LEU A 245 0.04 -7.79 -20.56
C LEU A 245 1.24 -7.33 -21.41
N PRO A 246 2.46 -7.25 -20.85
CA PRO A 246 3.64 -6.79 -21.58
C PRO A 246 3.95 -7.59 -22.85
N HIS A 247 3.64 -8.90 -22.84
CA HIS A 247 3.90 -9.81 -23.96
C HIS A 247 2.69 -10.03 -24.89
N ASN A 248 1.52 -9.51 -24.51
CA ASN A 248 0.31 -9.54 -25.31
C ASN A 248 -0.53 -8.28 -25.03
N PRO A 249 -0.26 -7.16 -25.73
CA PRO A 249 -0.96 -5.88 -25.51
C PRO A 249 -2.48 -5.94 -25.78
N GLU A 250 -2.95 -6.97 -26.49
CA GLU A 250 -4.38 -7.20 -26.74
C GLU A 250 -5.08 -7.92 -25.58
N GLU A 251 -4.35 -8.36 -24.57
CA GLU A 251 -4.92 -9.00 -23.38
C GLU A 251 -4.75 -8.11 -22.16
N TYR A 252 -5.88 -7.87 -21.48
CA TYR A 252 -5.91 -7.08 -20.26
C TYR A 252 -6.16 -7.98 -19.06
N LEU A 253 -5.36 -7.79 -18.02
CA LEU A 253 -5.63 -8.32 -16.68
C LEU A 253 -6.30 -7.25 -15.83
N PHE A 254 -7.26 -7.68 -15.05
CA PHE A 254 -8.01 -6.85 -14.11
C PHE A 254 -7.72 -7.31 -12.70
N LEU A 255 -7.21 -6.38 -11.88
CA LEU A 255 -7.14 -6.52 -10.44
C LEU A 255 -8.43 -5.93 -9.87
N VAL A 256 -9.23 -6.75 -9.21
CA VAL A 256 -10.56 -6.37 -8.72
C VAL A 256 -10.68 -6.72 -7.25
N GLU A 257 -11.03 -5.73 -6.44
CA GLU A 257 -11.34 -5.90 -5.03
C GLU A 257 -12.85 -5.88 -4.85
N CYS A 258 -13.36 -6.87 -4.16
CA CYS A 258 -14.79 -7.07 -3.93
C CYS A 258 -15.10 -7.19 -2.44
N GLU A 259 -16.25 -6.67 -2.02
CA GLU A 259 -16.84 -6.99 -0.72
C GLU A 259 -17.30 -8.44 -0.68
N GLY A 260 -17.00 -9.12 0.42
CA GLY A 260 -17.31 -10.53 0.62
C GLY A 260 -16.05 -11.41 0.68
N ALA A 261 -16.21 -12.59 1.20
CA ALA A 261 -15.13 -13.56 1.40
C ALA A 261 -15.38 -14.84 0.59
N MET A 262 -14.30 -15.48 0.13
CA MET A 262 -14.34 -16.69 -0.69
C MET A 262 -15.07 -17.88 -0.05
N ASN A 263 -15.24 -17.90 1.27
CA ASN A 263 -15.99 -18.95 1.97
C ASN A 263 -17.51 -18.70 2.01
N GLN A 264 -17.99 -17.57 1.49
CA GLN A 264 -19.42 -17.26 1.42
C GLN A 264 -20.05 -17.92 0.19
N PRO A 265 -21.23 -18.58 0.31
CA PRO A 265 -21.82 -19.34 -0.80
C PRO A 265 -22.09 -18.53 -2.06
N HIS A 266 -22.55 -17.27 -1.92
CA HIS A 266 -22.81 -16.40 -3.07
C HIS A 266 -21.51 -16.00 -3.79
N PHE A 267 -20.42 -15.81 -3.03
CA PHE A 267 -19.10 -15.49 -3.59
C PHE A 267 -18.49 -16.70 -4.34
N GLN A 268 -18.64 -17.90 -3.79
CA GLN A 268 -18.20 -19.13 -4.46
C GLN A 268 -18.94 -19.35 -5.79
N LYS A 269 -20.27 -19.09 -5.82
CA LYS A 269 -21.05 -19.16 -7.07
C LYS A 269 -20.59 -18.14 -8.09
N ALA A 270 -20.33 -16.90 -7.66
CA ALA A 270 -19.79 -15.87 -8.53
C ALA A 270 -18.41 -16.24 -9.08
N PHE A 271 -17.52 -16.74 -8.23
CA PHE A 271 -16.18 -17.16 -8.62
C PHE A 271 -16.22 -18.29 -9.65
N ALA A 272 -17.07 -19.32 -9.45
CA ALA A 272 -17.25 -20.40 -10.40
C ALA A 272 -17.80 -19.89 -11.76
N GLU A 273 -18.75 -18.96 -11.75
CA GLU A 273 -19.30 -18.38 -12.98
C GLU A 273 -18.24 -17.49 -13.69
N LEU A 274 -17.46 -16.71 -12.95
CA LEU A 274 -16.36 -15.92 -13.50
C LEU A 274 -15.27 -16.80 -14.12
N THR A 275 -14.98 -17.96 -13.56
CA THR A 275 -14.00 -18.93 -14.10
C THR A 275 -14.34 -19.33 -15.54
N VAL A 276 -15.61 -19.48 -15.86
CA VAL A 276 -16.07 -19.83 -17.22
C VAL A 276 -16.00 -18.64 -18.19
N LYS A 277 -16.13 -17.41 -17.66
CA LYS A 277 -16.26 -16.18 -18.48
C LYS A 277 -14.95 -15.39 -18.60
N SER A 278 -13.94 -15.78 -17.86
CA SER A 278 -12.64 -15.09 -17.82
C SER A 278 -11.49 -16.08 -18.06
N ARG A 279 -10.28 -15.53 -18.20
CA ARG A 279 -9.03 -16.28 -18.27
C ARG A 279 -8.23 -16.00 -17.00
N HIS A 280 -7.41 -16.96 -16.58
CA HIS A 280 -6.45 -16.78 -15.48
C HIS A 280 -7.08 -16.24 -14.18
N LEU A 281 -8.36 -16.57 -13.92
CA LEU A 281 -9.02 -16.17 -12.68
C LEU A 281 -8.33 -16.80 -11.48
N ARG A 282 -7.97 -15.94 -10.52
CA ARG A 282 -7.45 -16.38 -9.23
C ARG A 282 -7.83 -15.42 -8.12
N SER A 283 -7.88 -15.93 -6.90
CA SER A 283 -7.98 -15.13 -5.69
C SER A 283 -6.58 -14.90 -5.12
N LEU A 284 -6.28 -13.65 -4.80
CA LEU A 284 -5.07 -13.25 -4.08
C LEU A 284 -5.28 -13.16 -2.56
N GLY A 285 -6.42 -13.65 -2.08
CA GLY A 285 -6.78 -13.74 -0.66
C GLY A 285 -8.10 -13.06 -0.35
N SER A 286 -8.72 -13.55 0.72
CA SER A 286 -9.81 -12.85 1.39
C SER A 286 -9.27 -12.27 2.70
N PHE A 287 -9.57 -11.00 2.96
CA PHE A 287 -8.96 -10.24 4.03
C PHE A 287 -9.97 -9.30 4.71
N ARG A 288 -9.58 -8.74 5.83
CA ARG A 288 -10.32 -7.68 6.50
C ARG A 288 -9.72 -6.32 6.15
N VAL A 289 -10.57 -5.34 6.06
CA VAL A 289 -10.16 -3.92 6.08
C VAL A 289 -10.05 -3.51 7.55
N VAL A 290 -8.88 -3.03 7.92
CA VAL A 290 -8.59 -2.57 9.28
C VAL A 290 -8.87 -1.06 9.37
N GLU A 291 -9.39 -0.61 10.50
CA GLU A 291 -9.63 0.81 10.75
C GLU A 291 -8.40 1.68 10.49
N LYS A 292 -8.65 2.94 10.10
CA LYS A 292 -7.60 3.92 9.77
C LYS A 292 -6.65 4.15 10.94
N PHE A 293 -5.37 4.18 10.67
CA PHE A 293 -4.38 4.78 11.56
C PHE A 293 -4.41 6.30 11.37
N GLU A 294 -4.64 7.03 12.46
CA GLU A 294 -4.55 8.49 12.50
C GLU A 294 -3.13 8.96 12.81
#